data_b5c978e134ba45db99af76441807a01d
#
_entry.id   b5c978e134ba45db99af76441807a01d
#
_cell.length_a   1.000
_cell.length_b   1.000
_cell.length_c   1.000
_cell.angle_alpha   90.00
_cell.angle_beta   90.00
_cell.angle_gamma   90.00
#
_symmetry.space_group_name_H-M   'P 1'
#
loop_
_entity.id
_entity.type
_entity.pdbx_description
1 polymer ?
#
loop_
_entity_poly.entity_id
_entity_poly.type
_entity_poly.pdbx_seq_one_letter_code
_entity_poly.pdbx_strand_id
1 'polypeptide(L)'
;MAVFPTGAQARERAQGNNTLVQQIAIMEVAVLNAITAGTFTASVTDASTVTIQGATITGSPMTDNDTDGQNYYKAYQGTITDTVKTEQMNEVIAHFQNKGYTIARKSSSGTYFYWEITW
;
A
#
# COMPACT_ATOMS: atom_id res chain seq x y z
N MET A 1 -2.80 29.65 7.83
CA MET A 1 -1.34 29.68 7.68
C MET A 1 -0.78 28.29 8.01
N ALA A 2 0.07 27.77 7.14
CA ALA A 2 0.69 26.48 7.38
C ALA A 2 1.69 26.58 8.55
N VAL A 3 1.61 25.63 9.47
CA VAL A 3 2.57 25.49 10.55
C VAL A 3 3.83 24.83 10.01
N PHE A 4 4.97 25.45 10.23
CA PHE A 4 6.24 24.89 9.78
C PHE A 4 6.59 23.67 10.65
N PRO A 5 6.82 22.48 10.07
CA PRO A 5 7.08 21.29 10.85
C PRO A 5 8.46 21.34 11.53
N THR A 6 8.58 20.64 12.65
CA THR A 6 9.89 20.38 13.25
C THR A 6 10.70 19.45 12.35
N GLY A 7 12.02 19.34 12.56
CA GLY A 7 12.86 18.41 11.80
C GLY A 7 12.40 16.96 11.91
N ALA A 8 11.96 16.54 13.10
CA ALA A 8 11.42 15.18 13.30
C ALA A 8 10.11 14.95 12.52
N GLN A 9 9.21 15.94 12.56
CA GLN A 9 7.95 15.86 11.82
C GLN A 9 8.18 15.86 10.31
N ALA A 10 9.11 16.68 9.82
CA ALA A 10 9.46 16.72 8.40
C ALA A 10 10.01 15.37 7.92
N ARG A 11 10.88 14.74 8.73
CA ARG A 11 11.44 13.41 8.42
C ARG A 11 10.34 12.36 8.39
N GLU A 12 9.44 12.35 9.36
CA GLU A 12 8.34 11.41 9.43
C GLU A 12 7.42 11.54 8.20
N ARG A 13 7.08 12.77 7.81
CA ARG A 13 6.25 13.02 6.63
C ARG A 13 6.94 12.59 5.34
N ALA A 14 8.24 12.83 5.21
CA ALA A 14 9.01 12.40 4.05
C ALA A 14 9.07 10.88 3.94
N GLN A 15 9.26 10.17 5.05
CA GLN A 15 9.26 8.71 5.09
C GLN A 15 7.88 8.15 4.73
N GLY A 16 6.81 8.75 5.26
CA GLY A 16 5.44 8.36 4.94
C GLY A 16 5.11 8.54 3.46
N ASN A 17 5.55 9.63 2.87
CA ASN A 17 5.35 9.88 1.44
C ASN A 17 6.12 8.88 0.58
N ASN A 18 7.35 8.51 0.96
CA ASN A 18 8.11 7.49 0.25
C ASN A 18 7.40 6.13 0.31
N THR A 19 6.87 5.76 1.47
CA THR A 19 6.11 4.53 1.64
C THR A 19 4.88 4.52 0.73
N LEU A 20 4.13 5.61 0.69
CA LEU A 20 2.93 5.74 -0.13
C LEU A 20 3.26 5.64 -1.62
N VAL A 21 4.27 6.37 -2.08
CA VAL A 21 4.71 6.35 -3.48
C VAL A 21 5.15 4.94 -3.89
N GLN A 22 5.94 4.28 -3.06
CA GLN A 22 6.40 2.92 -3.33
C GLN A 22 5.25 1.93 -3.36
N GLN A 23 4.32 2.03 -2.42
CA GLN A 23 3.14 1.17 -2.36
C GLN A 23 2.31 1.29 -3.63
N ILE A 24 2.00 2.50 -4.05
CA ILE A 24 1.21 2.75 -5.25
C ILE A 24 1.94 2.26 -6.51
N ALA A 25 3.24 2.52 -6.62
CA ALA A 25 4.03 2.08 -7.78
C ALA A 25 4.01 0.56 -7.93
N ILE A 26 4.18 -0.19 -6.84
CA ILE A 26 4.12 -1.65 -6.84
C ILE A 26 2.75 -2.13 -7.30
N MET A 27 1.68 -1.54 -6.80
CA MET A 27 0.31 -1.91 -7.15
C MET A 27 -0.02 -1.58 -8.60
N GLU A 28 0.45 -0.44 -9.12
CA GLU A 28 0.26 -0.08 -10.53
C GLU A 28 0.94 -1.08 -11.47
N VAL A 29 2.16 -1.50 -11.14
CA VAL A 29 2.86 -2.52 -11.94
C VAL A 29 2.14 -3.86 -11.87
N ALA A 30 1.64 -4.25 -10.69
CA ALA A 30 0.86 -5.48 -10.54
C ALA A 30 -0.41 -5.45 -11.41
N VAL A 31 -1.10 -4.32 -11.46
CA VAL A 31 -2.28 -4.13 -12.32
C VAL A 31 -1.89 -4.24 -13.79
N LEU A 32 -0.83 -3.57 -14.23
CA LEU A 32 -0.36 -3.64 -15.61
C LEU A 32 0.01 -5.06 -16.02
N ASN A 33 0.68 -5.81 -15.14
CA ASN A 33 1.03 -7.20 -15.39
C ASN A 33 -0.23 -8.07 -15.53
N ALA A 34 -1.23 -7.84 -14.70
CA ALA A 34 -2.50 -8.56 -14.77
C ALA A 34 -3.27 -8.24 -16.06
N ILE A 35 -3.30 -6.98 -16.47
CA ILE A 35 -3.90 -6.57 -17.74
C ILE A 35 -3.21 -7.27 -18.91
N THR A 36 -1.89 -7.31 -18.92
CA THR A 36 -1.10 -7.96 -19.96
C THR A 36 -1.38 -9.46 -19.99
N ALA A 37 -1.60 -10.09 -18.84
CA ALA A 37 -1.97 -11.50 -18.75
C ALA A 37 -3.44 -11.79 -19.10
N GLY A 38 -4.25 -10.75 -19.31
CA GLY A 38 -5.67 -10.90 -19.67
C GLY A 38 -6.58 -11.15 -18.49
N THR A 39 -6.17 -10.86 -17.28
CA THR A 39 -7.00 -11.00 -16.08
C THR A 39 -7.68 -9.69 -15.72
N PHE A 40 -8.72 -9.76 -14.89
CA PHE A 40 -9.51 -8.60 -14.45
C PHE A 40 -9.29 -8.28 -12.97
N THR A 41 -8.30 -8.89 -12.35
CA THR A 41 -7.97 -8.70 -10.95
C THR A 41 -6.48 -8.79 -10.73
N ALA A 42 -5.97 -8.04 -9.78
CA ALA A 42 -4.59 -8.10 -9.33
C ALA A 42 -4.58 -8.13 -7.80
N SER A 43 -3.71 -8.96 -7.23
CA SER A 43 -3.52 -9.04 -5.79
C SER A 43 -2.09 -8.67 -5.45
N VAL A 44 -1.92 -7.85 -4.40
CA VAL A 44 -0.61 -7.48 -3.88
C VAL A 44 -0.50 -8.02 -2.45
N THR A 45 0.29 -9.07 -2.29
CA THR A 45 0.51 -9.80 -1.05
C THR A 45 1.95 -9.61 -0.58
N ASP A 46 2.32 -10.24 0.52
CA ASP A 46 3.70 -10.27 1.00
C ASP A 46 4.64 -11.06 0.07
N ALA A 47 4.08 -11.93 -0.76
CA ALA A 47 4.84 -12.78 -1.68
C ALA A 47 4.76 -12.34 -3.14
N SER A 48 3.96 -11.32 -3.46
CA SER A 48 3.85 -10.80 -4.83
C SER A 48 5.17 -10.21 -5.29
N THR A 49 5.52 -10.43 -6.57
CA THR A 49 6.75 -9.88 -7.14
C THR A 49 6.42 -8.98 -8.34
N VAL A 50 7.10 -7.86 -8.41
CA VAL A 50 7.05 -6.94 -9.55
C VAL A 50 8.46 -6.50 -9.89
N THR A 51 8.67 -6.07 -11.12
CA THR A 51 9.95 -5.52 -11.56
C THR A 51 9.76 -4.04 -11.85
N ILE A 52 10.54 -3.20 -11.17
CA ILE A 52 10.53 -1.75 -11.36
C ILE A 52 11.97 -1.30 -11.60
N GLN A 53 12.20 -0.65 -12.74
CA GLN A 53 13.54 -0.16 -13.13
C GLN A 53 14.62 -1.24 -13.07
N GLY A 54 14.26 -2.46 -13.47
CA GLY A 54 15.18 -3.60 -13.50
C GLY A 54 15.39 -4.30 -12.18
N ALA A 55 14.80 -3.81 -11.09
CA ALA A 55 14.89 -4.43 -9.77
C ALA A 55 13.64 -5.25 -9.48
N THR A 56 13.82 -6.48 -8.99
CA THR A 56 12.72 -7.32 -8.54
C THR A 56 12.38 -6.97 -7.10
N ILE A 57 11.11 -6.63 -6.86
CA ILE A 57 10.60 -6.26 -5.55
C ILE A 57 9.61 -7.33 -5.12
N THR A 58 9.77 -7.88 -3.92
CA THR A 58 8.86 -8.85 -3.32
C THR A 58 8.06 -8.18 -2.21
N GLY A 59 6.74 -8.35 -2.24
CA GLY A 59 5.84 -7.75 -1.26
C GLY A 59 5.62 -6.26 -1.48
N SER A 60 5.14 -5.59 -0.47
CA SER A 60 4.94 -4.13 -0.48
C SER A 60 5.02 -3.60 0.95
N PRO A 61 5.27 -2.30 1.15
CA PRO A 61 5.43 -1.74 2.49
C PRO A 61 4.25 -1.98 3.43
N MET A 62 3.03 -2.01 2.89
CA MET A 62 1.82 -2.16 3.71
C MET A 62 1.36 -3.60 3.89
N THR A 63 1.87 -4.54 3.10
CA THR A 63 1.41 -5.93 3.11
C THR A 63 2.47 -6.92 3.61
N ASP A 64 3.70 -6.46 3.81
CA ASP A 64 4.78 -7.34 4.26
C ASP A 64 4.52 -7.88 5.66
N ASN A 65 4.97 -9.11 5.91
CA ASN A 65 4.89 -9.73 7.23
C ASN A 65 6.07 -9.28 8.10
N ASP A 66 6.21 -7.98 8.28
CA ASP A 66 7.18 -7.35 9.17
C ASP A 66 6.45 -6.43 10.15
N THR A 67 7.19 -5.73 11.00
CA THR A 67 6.61 -4.85 12.01
C THR A 67 5.73 -3.76 11.38
N ASP A 68 6.19 -3.16 10.29
CA ASP A 68 5.45 -2.08 9.62
C ASP A 68 4.18 -2.60 8.96
N GLY A 69 4.25 -3.70 8.22
CA GLY A 69 3.08 -4.31 7.61
C GLY A 69 2.05 -4.78 8.63
N GLN A 70 2.50 -5.37 9.73
CA GLN A 70 1.62 -5.76 10.82
C GLN A 70 0.95 -4.56 11.48
N ASN A 71 1.65 -3.43 11.61
CA ASN A 71 1.08 -2.20 12.16
C ASN A 71 0.04 -1.59 11.21
N TYR A 72 0.24 -1.65 9.89
CA TYR A 72 -0.81 -1.27 8.93
C TYR A 72 -2.05 -2.14 9.10
N TYR A 73 -1.88 -3.44 9.29
CA TYR A 73 -2.99 -4.35 9.53
C TYR A 73 -3.74 -4.01 10.82
N LYS A 74 -3.02 -3.74 11.91
CA LYS A 74 -3.61 -3.33 13.19
C LYS A 74 -4.37 -2.01 13.07
N ALA A 75 -3.85 -1.04 12.32
CA ALA A 75 -4.54 0.21 12.06
C ALA A 75 -5.83 -0.03 11.25
N TYR A 76 -5.76 -0.91 10.26
CA TYR A 76 -6.93 -1.32 9.46
C TYR A 76 -8.00 -1.99 10.32
N GLN A 77 -7.60 -2.88 11.23
CA GLN A 77 -8.53 -3.55 12.14
C GLN A 77 -9.07 -2.65 13.24
N GLY A 78 -8.44 -1.49 13.49
CA GLY A 78 -8.79 -0.63 14.62
C GLY A 78 -8.22 -1.09 15.96
N THR A 79 -7.31 -2.06 15.97
CA THR A 79 -6.63 -2.54 17.17
C THR A 79 -5.69 -1.47 17.73
N ILE A 80 -5.10 -0.67 16.86
CA ILE A 80 -4.33 0.53 17.22
C ILE A 80 -4.91 1.75 16.52
N THR A 81 -4.70 2.92 17.10
CA THR A 81 -5.05 4.19 16.46
C THR A 81 -3.78 4.79 15.88
N ASP A 82 -3.65 4.73 14.55
CA ASP A 82 -2.53 5.32 13.82
C ASP A 82 -3.09 6.09 12.64
N THR A 83 -3.28 7.41 12.86
CA THR A 83 -3.90 8.27 11.85
C THR A 83 -3.06 8.41 10.59
N VAL A 84 -1.73 8.41 10.71
CA VAL A 84 -0.82 8.51 9.57
C VAL A 84 -0.95 7.29 8.67
N LYS A 85 -0.90 6.09 9.26
CA LYS A 85 -1.06 4.85 8.50
C LYS A 85 -2.45 4.71 7.88
N THR A 86 -3.48 5.11 8.62
CA THR A 86 -4.86 5.07 8.13
C THR A 86 -5.02 6.01 6.93
N GLU A 87 -4.49 7.21 6.99
CA GLU A 87 -4.53 8.17 5.88
C GLU A 87 -3.77 7.67 4.67
N GLN A 88 -2.61 7.05 4.86
CA GLN A 88 -1.84 6.46 3.77
C GLN A 88 -2.62 5.35 3.06
N MET A 89 -3.24 4.45 3.81
CA MET A 89 -4.08 3.40 3.22
C MET A 89 -5.28 4.00 2.47
N ASN A 90 -5.91 5.04 3.02
CA ASN A 90 -7.02 5.71 2.38
C ASN A 90 -6.60 6.41 1.09
N GLU A 91 -5.39 6.95 1.02
CA GLU A 91 -4.86 7.56 -0.20
C GLU A 91 -4.59 6.52 -1.29
N VAL A 92 -4.13 5.32 -0.93
CA VAL A 92 -4.00 4.20 -1.87
C VAL A 92 -5.37 3.86 -2.46
N ILE A 93 -6.38 3.74 -1.61
CA ILE A 93 -7.74 3.43 -2.04
C ILE A 93 -8.26 4.51 -3.00
N ALA A 94 -8.13 5.77 -2.62
CA ALA A 94 -8.59 6.89 -3.44
C ALA A 94 -7.87 6.94 -4.79
N HIS A 95 -6.57 6.65 -4.83
CA HIS A 95 -5.78 6.64 -6.06
C HIS A 95 -6.37 5.69 -7.10
N PHE A 96 -6.74 4.48 -6.70
CA PHE A 96 -7.31 3.48 -7.61
C PHE A 96 -8.79 3.72 -7.88
N GLN A 97 -9.57 4.10 -6.87
CA GLN A 97 -11.00 4.41 -7.05
C GLN A 97 -11.20 5.57 -8.02
N ASN A 98 -10.36 6.60 -7.96
CA ASN A 98 -10.43 7.76 -8.85
C ASN A 98 -10.17 7.38 -10.32
N LYS A 99 -9.54 6.25 -10.55
CA LYS A 99 -9.27 5.71 -11.90
C LYS A 99 -10.29 4.67 -12.33
N GLY A 100 -11.33 4.42 -11.53
CA GLY A 100 -12.42 3.51 -11.87
C GLY A 100 -12.21 2.07 -11.40
N TYR A 101 -11.16 1.77 -10.63
CA TYR A 101 -10.94 0.44 -10.09
C TYR A 101 -11.74 0.21 -8.82
N THR A 102 -12.09 -1.04 -8.56
CA THR A 102 -12.55 -1.50 -7.26
C THR A 102 -11.35 -2.01 -6.48
N ILE A 103 -11.20 -1.57 -5.24
CA ILE A 103 -10.06 -1.95 -4.40
C ILE A 103 -10.55 -2.36 -3.02
N ALA A 104 -10.01 -3.45 -2.50
CA ALA A 104 -10.35 -4.00 -1.20
C ALA A 104 -9.09 -4.45 -0.46
N ARG A 105 -9.18 -4.47 0.86
CA ARG A 105 -8.18 -5.06 1.73
C ARG A 105 -8.74 -6.37 2.27
N LYS A 106 -7.94 -7.45 2.20
CA LYS A 106 -8.35 -8.78 2.66
C LYS A 106 -7.34 -9.33 3.65
N SER A 107 -7.81 -10.03 4.67
CA SER A 107 -6.96 -10.65 5.67
C SER A 107 -6.20 -11.82 5.04
N SER A 108 -4.89 -11.87 5.25
CA SER A 108 -4.05 -12.96 4.75
C SER A 108 -3.86 -14.06 5.81
N SER A 109 -3.25 -13.73 6.95
CA SER A 109 -2.92 -14.74 7.98
C SER A 109 -3.36 -14.34 9.38
N GLY A 110 -4.08 -13.22 9.52
CA GLY A 110 -4.45 -12.66 10.82
C GLY A 110 -3.39 -11.70 11.39
N THR A 111 -2.25 -11.53 10.72
CA THR A 111 -1.18 -10.62 11.15
C THR A 111 -0.90 -9.51 10.14
N TYR A 112 -1.29 -9.70 8.89
CA TYR A 112 -1.17 -8.70 7.82
C TYR A 112 -2.30 -8.90 6.81
N PHE A 113 -2.49 -7.92 5.93
CA PHE A 113 -3.52 -7.96 4.88
C PHE A 113 -2.88 -7.94 3.50
N TYR A 114 -3.70 -8.14 2.47
CA TYR A 114 -3.30 -7.91 1.10
C TYR A 114 -4.32 -7.06 0.37
N TRP A 115 -3.87 -6.41 -0.70
CA TRP A 115 -4.72 -5.60 -1.56
C TRP A 115 -5.26 -6.43 -2.71
N GLU A 116 -6.52 -6.25 -3.04
CA GLU A 116 -7.13 -6.81 -4.24
C GLU A 116 -7.75 -5.69 -5.05
N ILE A 117 -7.34 -5.56 -6.30
CA ILE A 117 -7.78 -4.53 -7.23
C ILE A 117 -8.48 -5.22 -8.37
N THR A 118 -9.69 -4.78 -8.70
CA THR A 118 -10.53 -5.39 -9.72
C THR A 118 -11.03 -4.32 -10.69
N TRP A 119 -11.18 -4.70 -11.94
CA TRP A 119 -11.72 -3.83 -12.98
C TRP A 119 -12.64 -4.51 -13.96
#